data_d641758e0f595baabfd8b5c23d7abbfb
#
_entry.id   d641758e0f595baabfd8b5c23d7abbfb
#
_cell.length_a   1.000
_cell.length_b   1.000
_cell.length_c   1.000
_cell.angle_alpha   90.00
_cell.angle_beta   90.00
_cell.angle_gamma   90.00
#
_symmetry.space_group_name_H-M   'P 1'
#
loop_
_entity.id
_entity.type
_entity.pdbx_description
1 polymer ?
#
loop_
_entity_poly.entity_id
_entity_poly.type
_entity_poly.pdbx_seq_one_letter_code
_entity_poly.pdbx_strand_id
1 'polypeptide(L)'
;MTMKEGEAPFVGDIVLEGSRIARIGPQLGEEADEVIHAEGMLAMPGLVNAHQHSPMSLLRGFSDDLKLMDWLNRKMLPAEARMTPEDVYWGAKLAMSEMIRSGTTAFADMYIHMNEIALAVQEAGMRASLTRGLVFLENDGGRRMREALDLAEKWHGGAEGRITVMIGPHAPYTCPPEPLREAIGLAERLKLPIHVHLAETKEEVAVLREKYGRTPTEYLHETGLFERVHVLLAHAVHLSERDIGLLAGMRGGIAHNPVSNLKLGCGIAPVSSMTGQGLVVGLGTDGAGSATTLDLFEEIKAAAWLQKLGREDPTALPALEALRMVTIGGAELLGIADKVGTLEPGKQADLLLVDLNKPHLRPVHSLESLLAYSANGADVDTTIVAGKVLMRNRRLLTLDEDEILRQASVRAARLVAGL
;
A
#
# COMPACT_ATOMS: atom_id res chain seq x y z
N MET A 1 10.23 -17.80 -7.55
CA MET A 1 8.80 -17.86 -7.07
C MET A 1 8.00 -16.84 -7.86
N THR A 2 7.19 -17.29 -8.79
CA THR A 2 6.46 -16.39 -9.73
C THR A 2 5.18 -15.80 -9.15
N MET A 3 4.65 -16.36 -8.10
CA MET A 3 3.32 -16.09 -7.53
C MET A 3 2.15 -16.36 -8.47
N LYS A 4 2.40 -16.99 -9.63
CA LYS A 4 1.36 -17.47 -10.54
C LYS A 4 0.62 -18.64 -9.90
N GLU A 5 -0.69 -18.68 -10.10
CA GLU A 5 -1.53 -19.73 -9.52
C GLU A 5 -1.14 -21.14 -10.04
N GLY A 6 -1.00 -22.08 -9.11
CA GLY A 6 -0.64 -23.47 -9.43
C GLY A 6 0.83 -23.70 -9.79
N GLU A 7 1.69 -22.67 -9.77
CA GLU A 7 3.10 -22.81 -10.13
C GLU A 7 3.98 -22.87 -8.87
N ALA A 8 4.73 -23.97 -8.73
CA ALA A 8 5.70 -24.14 -7.66
C ALA A 8 6.98 -23.34 -7.94
N PRO A 9 7.72 -22.89 -6.89
CA PRO A 9 9.02 -22.28 -7.07
C PRO A 9 10.01 -23.24 -7.76
N PHE A 10 10.84 -22.69 -8.65
CA PHE A 10 11.88 -23.44 -9.36
C PHE A 10 13.18 -22.63 -9.47
N VAL A 11 14.29 -23.29 -9.75
CA VAL A 11 15.58 -22.65 -10.03
C VAL A 11 15.64 -22.30 -11.52
N GLY A 12 15.97 -21.04 -11.83
CA GLY A 12 16.03 -20.59 -13.22
C GLY A 12 16.51 -19.14 -13.37
N ASP A 13 16.47 -18.67 -14.61
CA ASP A 13 16.88 -17.35 -15.01
C ASP A 13 15.64 -16.50 -15.33
N ILE A 14 15.79 -15.18 -15.19
CA ILE A 14 14.80 -14.17 -15.59
C ILE A 14 15.53 -13.22 -16.56
N VAL A 15 15.02 -13.14 -17.78
CA VAL A 15 15.51 -12.22 -18.80
C VAL A 15 14.59 -11.00 -18.88
N LEU A 16 15.18 -9.82 -18.74
CA LEU A 16 14.49 -8.54 -18.85
C LEU A 16 14.84 -7.86 -20.15
N GLU A 17 13.87 -7.32 -20.86
CA GLU A 17 14.06 -6.49 -22.05
C GLU A 17 13.36 -5.13 -21.83
N GLY A 18 14.16 -4.07 -21.70
CA GLY A 18 13.64 -2.76 -21.33
C GLY A 18 12.88 -2.80 -19.99
N SER A 19 11.60 -2.46 -20.00
CA SER A 19 10.78 -2.43 -18.79
C SER A 19 10.05 -3.74 -18.48
N ARG A 20 10.23 -4.80 -19.30
CA ARG A 20 9.41 -6.00 -19.25
C ARG A 20 10.20 -7.26 -18.95
N ILE A 21 9.53 -8.25 -18.39
CA ILE A 21 10.00 -9.62 -18.32
C ILE A 21 9.84 -10.22 -19.72
N ALA A 22 10.96 -10.58 -20.34
CA ALA A 22 10.96 -11.22 -21.66
C ALA A 22 10.76 -12.73 -21.52
N ARG A 23 11.54 -13.39 -20.66
CA ARG A 23 11.50 -14.84 -20.45
C ARG A 23 11.82 -15.21 -19.01
N ILE A 24 11.28 -16.34 -18.59
CA ILE A 24 11.60 -16.99 -17.32
C ILE A 24 11.72 -18.47 -17.60
N GLY A 25 12.76 -19.11 -17.11
CA GLY A 25 12.94 -20.56 -17.29
C GLY A 25 14.27 -21.07 -16.77
N PRO A 26 14.44 -22.38 -16.67
CA PRO A 26 15.69 -22.99 -16.27
C PRO A 26 16.75 -22.84 -17.40
N GLN A 27 17.95 -22.37 -17.05
CA GLN A 27 19.14 -22.36 -17.92
C GLN A 27 18.91 -21.70 -19.30
N LEU A 28 18.44 -20.45 -19.31
CA LEU A 28 18.17 -19.74 -20.55
C LEU A 28 19.42 -19.44 -21.38
N GLY A 29 20.59 -19.27 -20.72
CA GLY A 29 21.91 -19.18 -21.37
C GLY A 29 22.08 -18.02 -22.34
N GLU A 30 21.37 -16.91 -22.14
CA GLU A 30 21.35 -15.77 -23.05
C GLU A 30 22.48 -14.78 -22.78
N GLU A 31 22.98 -14.16 -23.84
CA GLU A 31 23.85 -12.99 -23.72
C GLU A 31 23.02 -11.79 -23.27
N ALA A 32 23.53 -11.00 -22.33
CA ALA A 32 22.88 -9.81 -21.79
C ALA A 32 23.92 -8.69 -21.60
N ASP A 33 23.48 -7.44 -21.70
CA ASP A 33 24.33 -6.27 -21.45
C ASP A 33 24.75 -6.21 -19.96
N GLU A 34 23.89 -6.70 -19.07
CA GLU A 34 24.16 -6.77 -17.63
C GLU A 34 23.61 -8.07 -17.03
N VAL A 35 24.38 -8.70 -16.15
CA VAL A 35 24.01 -9.91 -15.43
C VAL A 35 24.02 -9.63 -13.93
N ILE A 36 22.91 -9.94 -13.24
CA ILE A 36 22.83 -9.96 -11.79
C ILE A 36 22.92 -11.40 -11.31
N HIS A 37 24.03 -11.76 -10.66
CA HIS A 37 24.23 -13.06 -10.07
C HIS A 37 23.38 -13.19 -8.80
N ALA A 38 22.45 -14.16 -8.81
CA ALA A 38 21.45 -14.35 -7.75
C ALA A 38 21.52 -15.74 -7.12
N GLU A 39 22.69 -16.39 -7.11
CA GLU A 39 22.92 -17.68 -6.49
C GLU A 39 22.64 -17.59 -4.98
N GLY A 40 21.76 -18.45 -4.49
CA GLY A 40 21.33 -18.46 -3.08
C GLY A 40 20.29 -17.38 -2.73
N MET A 41 19.79 -16.67 -3.72
CA MET A 41 18.70 -15.70 -3.57
C MET A 41 17.37 -16.27 -4.10
N LEU A 42 16.28 -15.69 -3.63
CA LEU A 42 14.94 -15.92 -4.15
C LEU A 42 14.46 -14.70 -4.92
N ALA A 43 14.14 -14.87 -6.20
CA ALA A 43 13.41 -13.87 -6.98
C ALA A 43 11.91 -14.03 -6.79
N MET A 44 11.19 -12.91 -6.52
CA MET A 44 9.73 -12.87 -6.45
C MET A 44 9.20 -11.54 -6.99
N PRO A 45 7.87 -11.44 -7.29
CA PRO A 45 7.28 -10.16 -7.65
C PRO A 45 7.56 -9.10 -6.59
N GLY A 46 7.74 -7.86 -7.02
CA GLY A 46 7.84 -6.73 -6.12
C GLY A 46 6.61 -6.61 -5.22
N LEU A 47 6.83 -6.25 -3.96
CA LEU A 47 5.74 -6.09 -3.01
C LEU A 47 4.91 -4.86 -3.35
N VAL A 48 3.60 -4.95 -3.14
CA VAL A 48 2.62 -3.89 -3.39
C VAL A 48 2.02 -3.45 -2.06
N ASN A 49 2.33 -2.23 -1.63
CA ASN A 49 1.74 -1.61 -0.45
C ASN A 49 0.40 -0.97 -0.83
N ALA A 50 -0.70 -1.61 -0.45
CA ALA A 50 -2.02 -1.23 -0.92
C ALA A 50 -2.60 0.03 -0.27
N HIS A 51 -2.02 0.54 0.81
CA HIS A 51 -2.46 1.77 1.48
C HIS A 51 -1.38 2.35 2.38
N GLN A 52 -1.10 3.64 2.21
CA GLN A 52 -0.22 4.39 3.09
C GLN A 52 -0.44 5.91 3.01
N HIS A 53 0.33 6.64 3.85
CA HIS A 53 0.46 8.09 3.93
C HIS A 53 1.94 8.45 3.98
N SER A 54 2.65 8.45 2.83
CA SER A 54 4.12 8.45 2.80
C SER A 54 4.78 9.62 3.55
N PRO A 55 4.30 10.89 3.51
CA PRO A 55 4.92 11.98 4.25
C PRO A 55 4.84 11.86 5.78
N MET A 56 3.92 11.03 6.32
CA MET A 56 3.87 10.75 7.76
C MET A 56 5.13 10.04 8.29
N SER A 57 6.04 9.62 7.41
CA SER A 57 7.38 9.16 7.80
C SER A 57 8.16 10.20 8.61
N LEU A 58 7.89 11.50 8.41
CA LEU A 58 8.43 12.59 9.23
C LEU A 58 7.87 12.63 10.66
N LEU A 59 6.76 11.95 10.91
CA LEU A 59 6.05 11.93 12.20
C LEU A 59 6.17 10.58 12.92
N ARG A 60 7.03 9.69 12.41
CA ARG A 60 7.29 8.39 13.02
C ARG A 60 7.74 8.51 14.47
N GLY A 61 7.09 7.78 15.38
CA GLY A 61 7.40 7.79 16.81
C GLY A 61 7.11 9.11 17.52
N PHE A 62 6.47 10.08 16.86
CA PHE A 62 6.11 11.35 17.49
C PHE A 62 4.98 11.21 18.50
N SER A 63 4.09 10.28 18.30
CA SER A 63 2.86 10.17 19.10
C SER A 63 2.38 8.73 19.19
N ASP A 64 2.90 8.00 20.14
CA ASP A 64 2.50 6.62 20.41
C ASP A 64 1.55 6.54 21.62
N ASP A 65 0.93 5.36 21.83
CA ASP A 65 0.13 5.01 23.02
C ASP A 65 -1.12 5.91 23.22
N LEU A 66 -1.71 6.40 22.14
CA LEU A 66 -2.94 7.19 22.14
C LEU A 66 -4.06 6.50 21.36
N LYS A 67 -5.32 6.74 21.77
CA LYS A 67 -6.48 6.35 20.96
C LYS A 67 -6.49 7.15 19.65
N LEU A 68 -7.02 6.55 18.56
CA LEU A 68 -7.02 7.14 17.21
C LEU A 68 -7.46 8.61 17.19
N MET A 69 -8.59 8.96 17.81
CA MET A 69 -9.11 10.34 17.76
C MET A 69 -8.24 11.32 18.57
N ASP A 70 -7.62 10.90 19.68
CA ASP A 70 -6.65 11.72 20.41
C ASP A 70 -5.34 11.86 19.64
N TRP A 71 -4.84 10.75 19.07
CA TRP A 71 -3.68 10.71 18.21
C TRP A 71 -3.83 11.66 17.02
N LEU A 72 -4.97 11.56 16.32
CA LEU A 72 -5.26 12.38 15.15
C LEU A 72 -5.39 13.87 15.52
N ASN A 73 -6.30 14.20 16.44
CA ASN A 73 -6.68 15.60 16.70
C ASN A 73 -5.65 16.38 17.52
N ARG A 74 -4.91 15.72 18.44
CA ARG A 74 -3.97 16.41 19.33
C ARG A 74 -2.54 16.42 18.80
N LYS A 75 -2.20 15.49 17.89
CA LYS A 75 -0.83 15.30 17.43
C LYS A 75 -0.69 15.35 15.91
N MET A 76 -1.35 14.47 15.18
CA MET A 76 -1.13 14.36 13.74
C MET A 76 -1.63 15.60 12.97
N LEU A 77 -2.90 15.94 13.09
CA LEU A 77 -3.45 17.12 12.38
C LEU A 77 -2.73 18.43 12.71
N PRO A 78 -2.37 18.74 13.99
CA PRO A 78 -1.55 19.91 14.28
C PRO A 78 -0.16 19.89 13.63
N ALA A 79 0.50 18.72 13.56
CA ALA A 79 1.79 18.59 12.89
C ALA A 79 1.65 18.71 11.37
N GLU A 80 0.67 18.03 10.77
CA GLU A 80 0.38 18.08 9.33
C GLU A 80 -0.01 19.49 8.85
N ALA A 81 -0.74 20.27 9.68
CA ALA A 81 -1.08 21.65 9.36
C ALA A 81 0.14 22.57 9.20
N ARG A 82 1.32 22.15 9.69
CA ARG A 82 2.60 22.86 9.53
C ARG A 82 3.42 22.38 8.32
N MET A 83 2.98 21.30 7.65
CA MET A 83 3.69 20.76 6.51
C MET A 83 3.60 21.69 5.30
N THR A 84 4.74 21.97 4.73
CA THR A 84 4.89 22.65 3.45
C THR A 84 4.97 21.61 2.32
N PRO A 85 4.77 22.01 1.05
CA PRO A 85 5.01 21.11 -0.10
C PRO A 85 6.38 20.44 -0.05
N GLU A 86 7.42 21.18 0.35
CA GLU A 86 8.78 20.66 0.47
C GLU A 86 8.92 19.60 1.58
N ASP A 87 8.20 19.73 2.70
CA ASP A 87 8.18 18.68 3.74
C ASP A 87 7.54 17.42 3.22
N VAL A 88 6.45 17.53 2.48
CA VAL A 88 5.76 16.40 1.85
C VAL A 88 6.69 15.69 0.85
N TYR A 89 7.42 16.42 0.03
CA TYR A 89 8.41 15.86 -0.91
C TYR A 89 9.50 15.04 -0.17
N TRP A 90 10.13 15.60 0.86
CA TRP A 90 11.18 14.91 1.59
C TRP A 90 10.66 13.75 2.45
N GLY A 91 9.46 13.91 3.04
CA GLY A 91 8.80 12.81 3.76
C GLY A 91 8.44 11.64 2.84
N ALA A 92 7.98 11.93 1.63
CA ALA A 92 7.72 10.91 0.62
C ALA A 92 9.02 10.21 0.17
N LYS A 93 10.11 10.94 0.00
CA LYS A 93 11.42 10.34 -0.31
C LYS A 93 11.93 9.44 0.82
N LEU A 94 11.74 9.83 2.09
CA LEU A 94 12.08 8.99 3.23
C LEU A 94 11.27 7.69 3.20
N ALA A 95 9.96 7.77 2.98
CA ALA A 95 9.11 6.59 2.83
C ALA A 95 9.57 5.67 1.68
N MET A 96 9.85 6.25 0.52
CA MET A 96 10.28 5.48 -0.66
C MET A 96 11.65 4.83 -0.45
N SER A 97 12.58 5.49 0.25
CA SER A 97 13.88 4.87 0.57
C SER A 97 13.71 3.61 1.42
N GLU A 98 12.83 3.65 2.43
CA GLU A 98 12.49 2.50 3.28
C GLU A 98 11.75 1.41 2.48
N MET A 99 10.75 1.77 1.68
CA MET A 99 9.99 0.84 0.86
C MET A 99 10.86 0.12 -0.18
N ILE A 100 11.75 0.83 -0.88
CA ILE A 100 12.70 0.21 -1.81
C ILE A 100 13.62 -0.77 -1.06
N ARG A 101 14.10 -0.40 0.13
CA ARG A 101 14.97 -1.26 0.95
C ARG A 101 14.25 -2.50 1.49
N SER A 102 12.94 -2.47 1.62
CA SER A 102 12.12 -3.62 2.05
C SER A 102 11.43 -4.35 0.89
N GLY A 103 11.75 -4.00 -0.38
CA GLY A 103 11.27 -4.73 -1.56
C GLY A 103 9.90 -4.30 -2.08
N THR A 104 9.34 -3.22 -1.59
CA THR A 104 8.12 -2.61 -2.14
C THR A 104 8.45 -1.91 -3.46
N THR A 105 7.72 -2.26 -4.51
CA THR A 105 7.89 -1.70 -5.87
C THR A 105 6.74 -0.79 -6.27
N ALA A 106 5.56 -1.01 -5.71
CA ALA A 106 4.35 -0.24 -5.97
C ALA A 106 3.61 0.08 -4.66
N PHE A 107 2.95 1.23 -4.60
CA PHE A 107 2.17 1.62 -3.44
C PHE A 107 0.97 2.50 -3.78
N ALA A 108 -0.07 2.48 -2.94
CA ALA A 108 -1.15 3.46 -2.94
C ALA A 108 -0.94 4.48 -1.84
N ASP A 109 -1.01 5.77 -2.17
CA ASP A 109 -0.77 6.86 -1.23
C ASP A 109 -1.94 7.84 -1.23
N MET A 110 -2.48 8.16 -0.06
CA MET A 110 -3.50 9.18 0.12
C MET A 110 -2.97 10.29 1.03
N TYR A 111 -2.79 11.50 0.49
CA TYR A 111 -2.28 12.60 1.31
C TYR A 111 -2.68 13.99 0.77
N ILE A 112 -1.90 15.01 1.18
CA ILE A 112 -1.95 16.41 0.73
C ILE A 112 -0.73 16.70 -0.17
N HIS A 113 -0.76 17.80 -0.93
CA HIS A 113 0.35 18.21 -1.82
C HIS A 113 0.85 17.09 -2.74
N MET A 114 -0.07 16.34 -3.34
CA MET A 114 0.22 15.12 -4.09
C MET A 114 1.13 15.32 -5.31
N ASN A 115 1.22 16.53 -5.85
CA ASN A 115 2.17 16.86 -6.93
C ASN A 115 3.63 16.66 -6.49
N GLU A 116 3.93 16.96 -5.23
CA GLU A 116 5.27 16.77 -4.65
C GLU A 116 5.60 15.30 -4.44
N ILE A 117 4.60 14.52 -4.04
CA ILE A 117 4.76 13.06 -3.95
C ILE A 117 4.99 12.48 -5.35
N ALA A 118 4.23 12.94 -6.36
CA ALA A 118 4.40 12.47 -7.74
C ALA A 118 5.80 12.76 -8.30
N LEU A 119 6.37 13.93 -8.02
CA LEU A 119 7.76 14.27 -8.36
C LEU A 119 8.75 13.31 -7.66
N ALA A 120 8.57 13.09 -6.37
CA ALA A 120 9.41 12.17 -5.61
C ALA A 120 9.32 10.73 -6.17
N VAL A 121 8.12 10.24 -6.55
CA VAL A 121 7.91 8.94 -7.19
C VAL A 121 8.64 8.86 -8.54
N GLN A 122 8.55 9.90 -9.36
CA GLN A 122 9.23 9.94 -10.66
C GLN A 122 10.74 9.82 -10.50
N GLU A 123 11.33 10.55 -9.54
CA GLU A 123 12.77 10.53 -9.26
C GLU A 123 13.22 9.20 -8.63
N ALA A 124 12.48 8.67 -7.66
CA ALA A 124 12.78 7.40 -7.01
C ALA A 124 12.73 6.23 -8.00
N GLY A 125 11.90 6.32 -9.03
CA GLY A 125 11.69 5.26 -10.00
C GLY A 125 10.63 4.24 -9.59
N MET A 126 9.92 4.45 -8.48
CA MET A 126 8.87 3.55 -8.00
C MET A 126 7.58 3.67 -8.83
N ARG A 127 6.67 2.72 -8.61
CA ARG A 127 5.29 2.76 -9.11
C ARG A 127 4.37 3.22 -8.00
N ALA A 128 3.39 4.10 -8.31
CA ALA A 128 2.44 4.58 -7.31
C ALA A 128 1.03 4.80 -7.87
N SER A 129 0.03 4.62 -7.01
CA SER A 129 -1.33 5.08 -7.21
C SER A 129 -1.60 6.22 -6.22
N LEU A 130 -1.72 7.44 -6.72
CA LEU A 130 -1.73 8.66 -5.92
C LEU A 130 -3.14 9.20 -5.74
N THR A 131 -3.46 9.60 -4.52
CA THR A 131 -4.80 10.00 -4.13
C THR A 131 -4.77 11.29 -3.32
N ARG A 132 -5.44 12.36 -3.81
CA ARG A 132 -5.69 13.55 -2.99
C ARG A 132 -6.83 13.26 -2.02
N GLY A 133 -6.55 13.21 -0.71
CA GLY A 133 -7.55 13.00 0.34
C GLY A 133 -8.57 14.14 0.38
N LEU A 134 -9.85 13.82 0.23
CA LEU A 134 -10.97 14.76 0.19
C LEU A 134 -11.74 14.69 1.51
N VAL A 135 -11.57 15.70 2.36
CA VAL A 135 -12.30 15.88 3.62
C VAL A 135 -13.27 17.03 3.42
N PHE A 136 -14.56 16.84 3.72
CA PHE A 136 -15.63 17.79 3.49
C PHE A 136 -16.31 18.26 4.79
N LEU A 137 -15.55 18.36 5.87
CA LEU A 137 -16.05 18.89 7.15
C LEU A 137 -16.22 20.41 7.13
N GLU A 138 -15.48 21.09 6.25
CA GLU A 138 -15.51 22.52 6.06
C GLU A 138 -15.66 22.88 4.58
N ASN A 139 -16.34 24.00 4.32
CA ASN A 139 -16.44 24.53 2.97
C ASN A 139 -15.10 25.15 2.54
N ASP A 140 -14.39 24.51 1.63
CA ASP A 140 -13.10 24.97 1.07
C ASP A 140 -13.25 25.62 -0.32
N GLY A 141 -14.47 25.94 -0.73
CA GLY A 141 -14.78 26.48 -2.06
C GLY A 141 -14.46 25.52 -3.20
N GLY A 142 -14.45 24.21 -2.95
CA GLY A 142 -14.14 23.18 -3.94
C GLY A 142 -12.65 23.02 -4.24
N ARG A 143 -11.78 23.58 -3.41
CA ARG A 143 -10.31 23.53 -3.61
C ARG A 143 -9.78 22.11 -3.68
N ARG A 144 -10.16 21.23 -2.72
CA ARG A 144 -9.69 19.84 -2.67
C ARG A 144 -10.10 19.05 -3.91
N MET A 145 -11.32 19.27 -4.42
CA MET A 145 -11.78 18.63 -5.66
C MET A 145 -10.98 19.11 -6.88
N ARG A 146 -10.64 20.41 -6.95
CA ARG A 146 -9.77 20.93 -8.02
C ARG A 146 -8.36 20.37 -7.92
N GLU A 147 -7.80 20.24 -6.72
CA GLU A 147 -6.49 19.61 -6.50
C GLU A 147 -6.48 18.12 -6.95
N ALA A 148 -7.58 17.39 -6.72
CA ALA A 148 -7.72 16.00 -7.20
C ALA A 148 -7.83 15.93 -8.73
N LEU A 149 -8.54 16.83 -9.35
CA LEU A 149 -8.65 16.93 -10.81
C LEU A 149 -7.29 17.29 -11.43
N ASP A 150 -6.59 18.31 -10.91
CA ASP A 150 -5.24 18.71 -11.34
C ASP A 150 -4.24 17.55 -11.25
N LEU A 151 -4.28 16.80 -10.14
CA LEU A 151 -3.46 15.61 -9.95
C LEU A 151 -3.72 14.56 -11.06
N ALA A 152 -5.00 14.31 -11.35
CA ALA A 152 -5.40 13.36 -12.38
C ALA A 152 -4.95 13.79 -13.78
N GLU A 153 -5.19 15.05 -14.14
CA GLU A 153 -4.83 15.61 -15.45
C GLU A 153 -3.30 15.64 -15.68
N LYS A 154 -2.54 15.91 -14.62
CA LYS A 154 -1.10 16.10 -14.71
C LYS A 154 -0.33 14.79 -14.60
N TRP A 155 -0.79 13.84 -13.78
CA TRP A 155 0.03 12.71 -13.38
C TRP A 155 -0.53 11.33 -13.73
N HIS A 156 -1.82 11.20 -14.09
CA HIS A 156 -2.35 9.89 -14.46
C HIS A 156 -1.70 9.40 -15.77
N GLY A 157 -1.00 8.26 -15.70
CA GLY A 157 -0.18 7.75 -16.79
C GLY A 157 1.23 8.38 -16.85
N GLY A 158 1.58 9.27 -15.95
CA GLY A 158 2.89 9.92 -15.84
C GLY A 158 4.01 8.97 -15.43
N ALA A 159 5.26 9.50 -15.39
CA ALA A 159 6.47 8.74 -15.07
C ALA A 159 6.56 7.41 -15.88
N GLU A 160 6.38 7.49 -17.20
CA GLU A 160 6.43 6.32 -18.09
C GLU A 160 5.36 5.25 -17.76
N GLY A 161 4.18 5.68 -17.30
CA GLY A 161 3.06 4.82 -16.94
C GLY A 161 3.19 4.19 -15.54
N ARG A 162 4.15 4.64 -14.72
CA ARG A 162 4.32 4.16 -13.33
C ARG A 162 3.41 4.86 -12.33
N ILE A 163 2.89 6.04 -12.64
CA ILE A 163 1.94 6.77 -11.79
C ILE A 163 0.52 6.58 -12.31
N THR A 164 -0.37 6.16 -11.43
CA THR A 164 -1.83 6.20 -11.62
C THR A 164 -2.45 7.10 -10.55
N VAL A 165 -3.70 7.50 -10.74
CA VAL A 165 -4.42 8.38 -9.81
C VAL A 165 -5.76 7.76 -9.43
N MET A 166 -6.15 7.92 -8.18
CA MET A 166 -7.47 7.58 -7.65
C MET A 166 -8.15 8.85 -7.10
N ILE A 167 -9.47 8.87 -7.05
CA ILE A 167 -10.24 9.91 -6.36
C ILE A 167 -10.44 9.47 -4.91
N GLY A 168 -10.16 10.36 -3.94
CA GLY A 168 -10.03 10.01 -2.54
C GLY A 168 -11.04 10.65 -1.59
N PRO A 169 -12.35 10.32 -1.61
CA PRO A 169 -13.19 10.67 -0.47
C PRO A 169 -12.61 9.99 0.79
N HIS A 170 -12.19 10.80 1.78
CA HIS A 170 -11.36 10.33 2.88
C HIS A 170 -12.00 9.16 3.65
N ALA A 171 -13.21 9.37 4.17
CA ALA A 171 -13.95 8.37 4.93
C ALA A 171 -15.45 8.73 4.97
N PRO A 172 -16.36 7.79 5.24
CA PRO A 172 -17.80 8.05 5.36
C PRO A 172 -18.14 9.16 6.36
N TYR A 173 -17.46 9.22 7.50
CA TYR A 173 -17.74 10.20 8.55
C TYR A 173 -17.24 11.62 8.22
N THR A 174 -16.31 11.78 7.27
CA THR A 174 -15.79 13.07 6.82
C THR A 174 -16.36 13.52 5.48
N CYS A 175 -17.17 12.68 4.82
CA CYS A 175 -17.73 12.93 3.50
C CYS A 175 -19.26 12.89 3.54
N PRO A 176 -19.96 14.04 3.69
CA PRO A 176 -21.41 14.11 3.58
C PRO A 176 -21.93 13.62 2.22
N PRO A 177 -23.25 13.30 2.09
CA PRO A 177 -23.79 12.61 0.91
C PRO A 177 -23.55 13.35 -0.42
N GLU A 178 -23.76 14.69 -0.47
CA GLU A 178 -23.62 15.44 -1.71
C GLU A 178 -22.16 15.50 -2.21
N PRO A 179 -21.16 15.96 -1.40
CA PRO A 179 -19.76 15.94 -1.83
C PRO A 179 -19.25 14.53 -2.16
N LEU A 180 -19.74 13.50 -1.45
CA LEU A 180 -19.40 12.11 -1.77
C LEU A 180 -19.90 11.71 -3.17
N ARG A 181 -21.16 12.04 -3.51
CA ARG A 181 -21.70 11.78 -4.86
C ARG A 181 -20.94 12.55 -5.94
N GLU A 182 -20.51 13.78 -5.66
CA GLU A 182 -19.68 14.56 -6.59
C GLU A 182 -18.32 13.88 -6.84
N ALA A 183 -17.66 13.39 -5.78
CA ALA A 183 -16.40 12.65 -5.88
C ALA A 183 -16.57 11.34 -6.69
N ILE A 184 -17.64 10.58 -6.43
CA ILE A 184 -17.98 9.37 -7.19
C ILE A 184 -18.24 9.72 -8.66
N GLY A 185 -19.04 10.77 -8.94
CA GLY A 185 -19.31 11.25 -10.30
C GLY A 185 -18.05 11.71 -11.03
N LEU A 186 -17.08 12.29 -10.33
CA LEU A 186 -15.78 12.65 -10.90
C LEU A 186 -14.98 11.39 -11.27
N ALA A 187 -14.88 10.44 -10.36
CA ALA A 187 -14.19 9.17 -10.60
C ALA A 187 -14.77 8.41 -11.80
N GLU A 188 -16.10 8.35 -11.90
CA GLU A 188 -16.81 7.71 -13.01
C GLU A 188 -16.53 8.40 -14.36
N ARG A 189 -16.62 9.74 -14.41
CA ARG A 189 -16.33 10.52 -15.64
C ARG A 189 -14.89 10.32 -16.12
N LEU A 190 -13.94 10.31 -15.18
CA LEU A 190 -12.51 10.14 -15.49
C LEU A 190 -12.09 8.68 -15.63
N LYS A 191 -12.99 7.73 -15.34
CA LYS A 191 -12.72 6.28 -15.29
C LYS A 191 -11.58 5.94 -14.32
N LEU A 192 -11.51 6.67 -13.20
CA LEU A 192 -10.53 6.46 -12.15
C LEU A 192 -11.11 5.67 -10.99
N PRO A 193 -10.31 4.88 -10.29
CA PRO A 193 -10.72 4.20 -9.06
C PRO A 193 -11.00 5.20 -7.93
N ILE A 194 -11.70 4.71 -6.90
CA ILE A 194 -11.85 5.41 -5.62
C ILE A 194 -11.00 4.72 -4.55
N HIS A 195 -10.37 5.52 -3.70
CA HIS A 195 -9.66 5.12 -2.50
C HIS A 195 -10.31 5.78 -1.29
N VAL A 196 -10.76 4.99 -0.31
CA VAL A 196 -11.53 5.48 0.85
C VAL A 196 -11.27 4.61 2.10
N HIS A 197 -11.17 5.24 3.29
CA HIS A 197 -11.11 4.52 4.56
C HIS A 197 -12.51 4.02 4.93
N LEU A 198 -12.60 2.82 5.51
CA LEU A 198 -13.87 2.18 5.84
C LEU A 198 -13.81 1.46 7.17
N ALA A 199 -14.72 1.81 8.08
CA ALA A 199 -15.02 1.07 9.31
C ALA A 199 -13.74 0.69 10.11
N GLU A 200 -12.81 1.64 10.23
CA GLU A 200 -11.53 1.44 10.94
C GLU A 200 -11.75 1.28 12.43
N THR A 201 -12.64 2.08 13.03
CA THR A 201 -12.92 2.06 14.46
C THR A 201 -14.39 1.87 14.79
N LYS A 202 -14.66 1.45 16.03
CA LYS A 202 -16.04 1.38 16.56
C LYS A 202 -16.69 2.76 16.63
N GLU A 203 -15.91 3.79 16.89
CA GLU A 203 -16.33 5.18 16.94
C GLU A 203 -16.86 5.65 15.60
N GLU A 204 -16.17 5.32 14.49
CA GLU A 204 -16.66 5.61 13.13
C GLU A 204 -18.03 4.97 12.91
N VAL A 205 -18.17 3.69 13.23
CA VAL A 205 -19.45 2.96 13.09
C VAL A 205 -20.55 3.62 13.92
N ALA A 206 -20.24 4.03 15.16
CA ALA A 206 -21.21 4.70 16.03
C ALA A 206 -21.65 6.06 15.47
N VAL A 207 -20.72 6.88 15.00
CA VAL A 207 -21.00 8.20 14.39
C VAL A 207 -21.92 8.05 13.17
N LEU A 208 -21.65 7.09 12.27
CA LEU A 208 -22.48 6.88 11.09
C LEU A 208 -23.88 6.36 11.46
N ARG A 209 -23.97 5.45 12.43
CA ARG A 209 -25.27 4.97 12.93
C ARG A 209 -26.10 6.07 13.58
N GLU A 210 -25.49 6.92 14.41
CA GLU A 210 -26.16 8.06 15.03
C GLU A 210 -26.65 9.07 13.99
N LYS A 211 -25.77 9.44 13.05
CA LYS A 211 -26.04 10.53 12.09
C LYS A 211 -26.96 10.11 10.94
N TYR A 212 -26.81 8.89 10.44
CA TYR A 212 -27.48 8.43 9.23
C TYR A 212 -28.29 7.15 9.41
N GLY A 213 -28.25 6.48 10.58
CA GLY A 213 -28.93 5.20 10.82
C GLY A 213 -28.31 4.04 10.03
N ARG A 214 -27.04 4.16 9.62
CA ARG A 214 -26.34 3.22 8.73
C ARG A 214 -24.98 2.82 9.27
N THR A 215 -24.48 1.63 8.89
CA THR A 215 -23.06 1.32 8.99
C THR A 215 -22.27 2.12 7.93
N PRO A 216 -20.94 2.29 8.08
CA PRO A 216 -20.11 2.90 7.04
C PRO A 216 -20.26 2.21 5.68
N THR A 217 -20.36 0.87 5.66
CA THR A 217 -20.55 0.08 4.44
C THR A 217 -21.92 0.33 3.80
N GLU A 218 -23.01 0.30 4.59
CA GLU A 218 -24.36 0.60 4.11
C GLU A 218 -24.44 2.02 3.53
N TYR A 219 -23.78 2.98 4.19
CA TYR A 219 -23.72 4.37 3.74
C TYR A 219 -23.06 4.50 2.35
N LEU A 220 -21.93 3.84 2.13
CA LEU A 220 -21.28 3.83 0.81
C LEU A 220 -22.09 3.05 -0.23
N HIS A 221 -22.65 1.90 0.14
CA HIS A 221 -23.47 1.07 -0.74
C HIS A 221 -24.68 1.85 -1.30
N GLU A 222 -25.38 2.63 -0.47
CA GLU A 222 -26.53 3.45 -0.89
C GLU A 222 -26.18 4.51 -1.93
N THR A 223 -24.92 4.85 -2.12
CA THR A 223 -24.46 5.74 -3.20
C THR A 223 -24.30 5.06 -4.55
N GLY A 224 -24.39 3.72 -4.59
CA GLY A 224 -24.09 2.91 -5.76
C GLY A 224 -22.59 2.86 -6.10
N LEU A 225 -21.72 3.15 -5.12
CA LEU A 225 -20.26 3.21 -5.32
C LEU A 225 -19.69 1.90 -5.84
N PHE A 226 -20.10 0.78 -5.26
CA PHE A 226 -19.48 -0.53 -5.49
C PHE A 226 -19.77 -1.12 -6.87
N GLU A 227 -20.86 -0.69 -7.52
CA GLU A 227 -21.27 -1.12 -8.86
C GLU A 227 -20.67 -0.22 -9.96
N ARG A 228 -20.34 1.04 -9.63
CA ARG A 228 -20.01 2.07 -10.62
C ARG A 228 -18.53 2.18 -10.94
N VAL A 229 -17.67 2.05 -9.95
CA VAL A 229 -16.23 2.26 -10.09
C VAL A 229 -15.42 1.15 -9.41
N HIS A 230 -14.15 1.07 -9.70
CA HIS A 230 -13.20 0.24 -8.94
C HIS A 230 -12.89 0.93 -7.61
N VAL A 231 -12.94 0.19 -6.48
CA VAL A 231 -12.83 0.77 -5.14
C VAL A 231 -11.76 0.07 -4.32
N LEU A 232 -10.86 0.85 -3.74
CA LEU A 232 -9.92 0.44 -2.70
C LEU A 232 -10.46 0.93 -1.36
N LEU A 233 -10.81 0.00 -0.48
CA LEU A 233 -11.30 0.24 0.88
C LEU A 233 -10.16 -0.01 1.87
N ALA A 234 -9.70 1.02 2.60
CA ALA A 234 -8.67 0.83 3.61
C ALA A 234 -9.27 0.42 4.96
N HIS A 235 -8.58 -0.45 5.70
CA HIS A 235 -8.85 -1.00 7.02
C HIS A 235 -9.96 -2.06 7.09
N ALA A 236 -11.23 -1.68 6.97
CA ALA A 236 -12.38 -2.58 7.04
C ALA A 236 -12.40 -3.49 8.30
N VAL A 237 -12.06 -2.92 9.48
CA VAL A 237 -11.90 -3.66 10.73
C VAL A 237 -13.25 -4.08 11.29
N HIS A 238 -14.23 -3.16 11.31
CA HIS A 238 -15.53 -3.35 11.97
C HIS A 238 -16.64 -3.65 10.96
N LEU A 239 -16.47 -4.73 10.18
CA LEU A 239 -17.49 -5.22 9.27
C LEU A 239 -18.30 -6.36 9.93
N SER A 240 -19.63 -6.29 9.81
CA SER A 240 -20.51 -7.43 10.06
C SER A 240 -20.57 -8.36 8.82
N GLU A 241 -21.07 -9.58 8.99
CA GLU A 241 -21.33 -10.49 7.86
C GLU A 241 -22.26 -9.85 6.82
N ARG A 242 -23.21 -9.02 7.24
CA ARG A 242 -24.07 -8.25 6.33
C ARG A 242 -23.27 -7.21 5.55
N ASP A 243 -22.35 -6.49 6.22
CA ASP A 243 -21.48 -5.51 5.54
C ASP A 243 -20.59 -6.19 4.49
N ILE A 244 -20.01 -7.35 4.84
CA ILE A 244 -19.20 -8.16 3.90
C ILE A 244 -20.05 -8.62 2.71
N GLY A 245 -21.30 -9.05 2.95
CA GLY A 245 -22.24 -9.40 1.89
C GLY A 245 -22.58 -8.25 0.94
N LEU A 246 -22.63 -6.99 1.43
CA LEU A 246 -22.83 -5.80 0.60
C LEU A 246 -21.64 -5.47 -0.30
N LEU A 247 -20.44 -5.92 0.09
CA LEU A 247 -19.21 -5.76 -0.72
C LEU A 247 -19.03 -6.87 -1.76
N ALA A 248 -19.82 -7.94 -1.67
CA ALA A 248 -19.69 -9.08 -2.59
C ALA A 248 -19.91 -8.65 -4.05
N GLY A 249 -18.98 -9.02 -4.92
CA GLY A 249 -19.02 -8.66 -6.35
C GLY A 249 -18.56 -7.26 -6.70
N MET A 250 -18.11 -6.44 -5.71
CA MET A 250 -17.48 -5.14 -6.01
C MET A 250 -16.21 -5.31 -6.85
N ARG A 251 -15.89 -4.31 -7.66
CA ARG A 251 -14.59 -4.24 -8.35
C ARG A 251 -13.59 -3.55 -7.43
N GLY A 252 -12.40 -4.15 -7.24
CA GLY A 252 -11.41 -3.72 -6.28
C GLY A 252 -11.40 -4.60 -5.04
N GLY A 253 -11.28 -4.04 -3.85
CA GLY A 253 -11.25 -4.82 -2.60
C GLY A 253 -10.74 -4.03 -1.40
N ILE A 254 -10.10 -4.72 -0.47
CA ILE A 254 -9.78 -4.21 0.86
C ILE A 254 -8.26 -4.19 1.07
N ALA A 255 -7.72 -3.03 1.42
CA ALA A 255 -6.36 -2.87 1.94
C ALA A 255 -6.39 -3.08 3.46
N HIS A 256 -5.96 -4.25 3.93
CA HIS A 256 -5.83 -4.55 5.34
C HIS A 256 -4.52 -4.02 5.89
N ASN A 257 -4.56 -3.27 7.00
CA ASN A 257 -3.42 -2.59 7.62
C ASN A 257 -3.20 -3.14 9.04
N PRO A 258 -2.72 -4.38 9.20
CA PRO A 258 -2.77 -5.07 10.49
C PRO A 258 -1.94 -4.40 11.58
N VAL A 259 -0.73 -3.90 11.29
CA VAL A 259 0.14 -3.28 12.30
C VAL A 259 -0.44 -1.96 12.80
N SER A 260 -0.94 -1.10 11.90
CA SER A 260 -1.62 0.14 12.28
C SER A 260 -2.85 -0.15 13.15
N ASN A 261 -3.71 -1.11 12.73
CA ASN A 261 -4.89 -1.50 13.48
C ASN A 261 -4.56 -2.05 14.87
N LEU A 262 -3.45 -2.79 15.00
CA LEU A 262 -2.93 -3.27 16.29
C LEU A 262 -2.48 -2.14 17.17
N LYS A 263 -1.59 -1.28 16.66
CA LYS A 263 -0.97 -0.20 17.42
C LYS A 263 -1.98 0.82 17.90
N LEU A 264 -2.98 1.17 17.09
CA LEU A 264 -4.06 2.09 17.45
C LEU A 264 -5.19 1.40 18.24
N GLY A 265 -5.11 0.09 18.47
CA GLY A 265 -6.13 -0.66 19.20
C GLY A 265 -7.48 -0.71 18.49
N CYS A 266 -7.50 -0.62 17.16
CA CYS A 266 -8.75 -0.61 16.39
C CYS A 266 -9.46 -1.97 16.40
N GLY A 267 -8.72 -3.08 16.44
CA GLY A 267 -9.25 -4.44 16.44
C GLY A 267 -8.66 -5.34 15.37
N ILE A 268 -9.24 -6.51 15.17
CA ILE A 268 -8.82 -7.50 14.16
C ILE A 268 -9.86 -7.50 13.03
N ALA A 269 -9.45 -7.14 11.83
CA ALA A 269 -10.33 -7.20 10.65
C ALA A 269 -10.70 -8.67 10.32
N PRO A 270 -11.95 -8.94 9.88
CA PRO A 270 -12.42 -10.30 9.60
C PRO A 270 -11.96 -10.82 8.23
N VAL A 271 -10.64 -10.84 8.00
CA VAL A 271 -10.02 -11.15 6.69
C VAL A 271 -10.48 -12.50 6.14
N SER A 272 -10.52 -13.54 7.01
CA SER A 272 -10.97 -14.87 6.57
C SER A 272 -12.43 -14.90 6.12
N SER A 273 -13.32 -14.08 6.73
CA SER A 273 -14.71 -13.94 6.25
C SER A 273 -14.77 -13.21 4.91
N MET A 274 -13.94 -12.15 4.73
CA MET A 274 -13.85 -11.38 3.48
C MET A 274 -13.39 -12.28 2.32
N THR A 275 -12.28 -12.99 2.49
CA THR A 275 -11.75 -13.90 1.45
C THR A 275 -12.67 -15.07 1.19
N GLY A 276 -13.34 -15.59 2.23
CA GLY A 276 -14.37 -16.63 2.11
C GLY A 276 -15.59 -16.21 1.30
N GLN A 277 -15.88 -14.92 1.18
CA GLN A 277 -16.91 -14.32 0.33
C GLN A 277 -16.38 -13.90 -1.05
N GLY A 278 -15.10 -14.22 -1.37
CA GLY A 278 -14.47 -13.90 -2.65
C GLY A 278 -14.01 -12.45 -2.78
N LEU A 279 -13.92 -11.69 -1.68
CA LEU A 279 -13.36 -10.34 -1.72
C LEU A 279 -11.84 -10.40 -1.89
N VAL A 280 -11.30 -9.53 -2.74
CA VAL A 280 -9.87 -9.33 -2.87
C VAL A 280 -9.37 -8.59 -1.64
N VAL A 281 -8.32 -9.10 -1.00
CA VAL A 281 -7.66 -8.44 0.12
C VAL A 281 -6.17 -8.29 -0.19
N GLY A 282 -5.67 -7.06 -0.10
CA GLY A 282 -4.24 -6.75 -0.12
C GLY A 282 -3.78 -6.25 1.25
N LEU A 283 -2.47 -6.13 1.46
CA LEU A 283 -1.91 -5.51 2.66
C LEU A 283 -1.40 -4.10 2.38
N GLY A 284 -1.61 -3.23 3.33
CA GLY A 284 -1.03 -1.90 3.39
C GLY A 284 -0.37 -1.67 4.74
N THR A 285 0.58 -0.74 4.79
CA THR A 285 1.24 -0.38 6.05
C THR A 285 0.51 0.72 6.81
N ASP A 286 -0.37 1.47 6.11
CA ASP A 286 -0.81 2.78 6.60
C ASP A 286 0.39 3.76 6.75
N GLY A 287 0.20 4.94 7.33
CA GLY A 287 1.29 5.89 7.55
C GLY A 287 2.26 5.46 8.65
N ALA A 288 3.54 5.78 8.52
CA ALA A 288 4.54 5.47 9.53
C ALA A 288 4.31 6.20 10.88
N GLY A 289 3.42 7.17 10.92
CA GLY A 289 2.94 7.79 12.16
C GLY A 289 2.06 6.85 12.99
N SER A 290 1.30 5.95 12.35
CA SER A 290 0.43 4.95 12.98
C SER A 290 1.06 3.56 13.03
N ALA A 291 1.69 3.09 11.94
CA ALA A 291 2.25 1.75 11.85
C ALA A 291 3.69 1.61 12.33
N THR A 292 4.49 2.67 12.29
CA THR A 292 5.92 2.76 12.61
C THR A 292 6.85 2.43 11.44
N THR A 293 6.72 1.31 10.78
CA THR A 293 7.56 0.92 9.63
C THR A 293 6.73 0.83 8.35
N LEU A 294 7.41 0.81 7.21
CA LEU A 294 6.82 0.59 5.89
C LEU A 294 7.29 -0.77 5.32
N ASP A 295 7.60 -1.71 6.21
CA ASP A 295 8.06 -3.06 5.87
C ASP A 295 6.87 -4.03 5.73
N LEU A 296 6.52 -4.38 4.51
CA LEU A 296 5.41 -5.33 4.25
C LEU A 296 5.66 -6.74 4.80
N PHE A 297 6.90 -7.14 5.10
CA PHE A 297 7.14 -8.42 5.80
C PHE A 297 6.63 -8.40 7.25
N GLU A 298 6.58 -7.24 7.90
CA GLU A 298 5.91 -7.10 9.20
C GLU A 298 4.40 -7.24 9.05
N GLU A 299 3.81 -6.62 8.03
CA GLU A 299 2.37 -6.71 7.76
C GLU A 299 1.94 -8.15 7.42
N ILE A 300 2.72 -8.88 6.63
CA ILE A 300 2.49 -10.31 6.33
C ILE A 300 2.40 -11.12 7.63
N LYS A 301 3.36 -10.96 8.54
CA LYS A 301 3.40 -11.68 9.83
C LYS A 301 2.20 -11.30 10.69
N ALA A 302 1.95 -10.00 10.84
CA ALA A 302 0.85 -9.50 11.66
C ALA A 302 -0.51 -9.99 11.12
N ALA A 303 -0.75 -9.90 9.81
CA ALA A 303 -1.97 -10.40 9.18
C ALA A 303 -2.17 -11.90 9.47
N ALA A 304 -1.15 -12.73 9.19
CA ALA A 304 -1.27 -14.17 9.37
C ALA A 304 -1.50 -14.57 10.84
N TRP A 305 -0.74 -13.97 11.77
CA TRP A 305 -0.85 -14.31 13.19
C TRP A 305 -2.17 -13.84 13.81
N LEU A 306 -2.65 -12.65 13.44
CA LEU A 306 -3.92 -12.12 13.92
C LEU A 306 -5.12 -12.97 13.47
N GLN A 307 -5.13 -13.43 12.22
CA GLN A 307 -6.20 -14.30 11.74
C GLN A 307 -6.18 -15.65 12.48
N LYS A 308 -5.00 -16.24 12.68
CA LYS A 308 -4.86 -17.49 13.46
C LYS A 308 -5.34 -17.31 14.90
N LEU A 309 -4.91 -16.23 15.56
CA LEU A 309 -5.32 -15.94 16.94
C LEU A 309 -6.82 -15.63 17.02
N GLY A 310 -7.32 -14.75 16.17
CA GLY A 310 -8.72 -14.30 16.21
C GLY A 310 -9.74 -15.40 15.88
N ARG A 311 -9.31 -16.45 15.16
CA ARG A 311 -10.15 -17.60 14.84
C ARG A 311 -9.84 -18.84 15.69
N GLU A 312 -8.81 -18.79 16.55
CA GLU A 312 -8.30 -19.94 17.30
C GLU A 312 -7.98 -21.14 16.38
N ASP A 313 -7.55 -20.83 15.13
CA ASP A 313 -7.32 -21.81 14.08
C ASP A 313 -5.94 -21.57 13.42
N PRO A 314 -4.95 -22.46 13.59
CA PRO A 314 -3.63 -22.30 12.99
C PRO A 314 -3.64 -22.40 11.45
N THR A 315 -4.73 -22.85 10.85
CA THR A 315 -4.87 -22.93 9.37
C THR A 315 -5.42 -21.64 8.75
N ALA A 316 -5.93 -20.70 9.56
CA ALA A 316 -6.44 -19.42 9.08
C ALA A 316 -5.30 -18.61 8.43
N LEU A 317 -5.55 -18.06 7.26
CA LEU A 317 -4.62 -17.28 6.44
C LEU A 317 -3.24 -17.96 6.31
N PRO A 318 -3.09 -19.00 5.47
CA PRO A 318 -1.83 -19.68 5.22
C PRO A 318 -0.75 -18.77 4.64
N ALA A 319 0.51 -19.16 4.76
CA ALA A 319 1.68 -18.39 4.31
C ALA A 319 1.56 -17.90 2.86
N LEU A 320 1.20 -18.77 1.93
CA LEU A 320 1.06 -18.42 0.52
C LEU A 320 -0.02 -17.37 0.28
N GLU A 321 -1.15 -17.48 0.97
CA GLU A 321 -2.23 -16.49 0.86
C GLU A 321 -1.79 -15.12 1.38
N ALA A 322 -1.09 -15.06 2.52
CA ALA A 322 -0.53 -13.82 3.04
C ALA A 322 0.48 -13.17 2.07
N LEU A 323 1.32 -13.98 1.39
CA LEU A 323 2.22 -13.49 0.33
C LEU A 323 1.47 -13.00 -0.91
N ARG A 324 0.37 -13.63 -1.28
CA ARG A 324 -0.50 -13.16 -2.38
C ARG A 324 -1.11 -11.80 -2.09
N MET A 325 -1.43 -11.50 -0.83
CA MET A 325 -1.97 -10.20 -0.44
C MET A 325 -0.99 -9.03 -0.68
N VAL A 326 0.32 -9.26 -0.58
CA VAL A 326 1.35 -8.23 -0.86
C VAL A 326 1.90 -8.29 -2.29
N THR A 327 1.37 -9.13 -3.13
CA THR A 327 1.77 -9.28 -4.53
C THR A 327 0.57 -9.07 -5.45
N ILE A 328 -0.04 -10.14 -5.93
CA ILE A 328 -1.17 -10.07 -6.86
C ILE A 328 -2.41 -9.38 -6.26
N GLY A 329 -2.74 -9.65 -4.98
CA GLY A 329 -3.87 -9.01 -4.29
C GLY A 329 -3.71 -7.49 -4.21
N GLY A 330 -2.52 -7.01 -3.79
CA GLY A 330 -2.21 -5.57 -3.80
C GLY A 330 -2.29 -4.98 -5.22
N ALA A 331 -1.79 -5.70 -6.24
CA ALA A 331 -1.85 -5.25 -7.63
C ALA A 331 -3.30 -5.15 -8.16
N GLU A 332 -4.17 -6.08 -7.77
CA GLU A 332 -5.61 -6.04 -8.09
C GLU A 332 -6.29 -4.82 -7.46
N LEU A 333 -5.95 -4.50 -6.19
CA LEU A 333 -6.49 -3.31 -5.53
C LEU A 333 -6.10 -2.01 -6.21
N LEU A 334 -4.86 -1.91 -6.70
CA LEU A 334 -4.38 -0.74 -7.43
C LEU A 334 -4.86 -0.72 -8.89
N GLY A 335 -5.55 -1.77 -9.36
CA GLY A 335 -6.00 -1.89 -10.75
C GLY A 335 -4.86 -2.07 -11.76
N ILE A 336 -3.76 -2.70 -11.35
CA ILE A 336 -2.54 -2.91 -12.16
C ILE A 336 -2.09 -4.39 -12.25
N ALA A 337 -2.97 -5.33 -11.92
CA ALA A 337 -2.65 -6.76 -11.92
C ALA A 337 -2.31 -7.32 -13.31
N ASP A 338 -2.74 -6.64 -14.36
CA ASP A 338 -2.32 -6.91 -15.75
C ASP A 338 -0.84 -6.59 -16.00
N LYS A 339 -0.24 -5.73 -15.16
CA LYS A 339 1.14 -5.26 -15.31
C LYS A 339 2.11 -5.91 -14.32
N VAL A 340 1.72 -6.09 -13.07
CA VAL A 340 2.60 -6.52 -11.96
C VAL A 340 1.89 -7.54 -11.04
N GLY A 341 2.55 -7.96 -9.96
CA GLY A 341 2.00 -8.85 -8.93
C GLY A 341 2.30 -10.32 -9.15
N THR A 342 2.70 -10.71 -10.37
CA THR A 342 3.25 -12.03 -10.70
C THR A 342 4.44 -11.86 -11.65
N LEU A 343 5.38 -12.81 -11.64
CA LEU A 343 6.46 -12.85 -12.64
C LEU A 343 6.01 -13.69 -13.83
N GLU A 344 5.68 -13.01 -14.92
CA GLU A 344 5.23 -13.65 -16.17
C GLU A 344 5.81 -12.90 -17.37
N PRO A 345 6.20 -13.62 -18.46
CA PRO A 345 6.60 -12.97 -19.70
C PRO A 345 5.54 -11.96 -20.20
N GLY A 346 6.02 -10.77 -20.58
CA GLY A 346 5.18 -9.66 -21.04
C GLY A 346 4.73 -8.69 -19.95
N LYS A 347 4.74 -9.09 -18.66
CA LYS A 347 4.50 -8.16 -17.54
C LYS A 347 5.68 -7.21 -17.32
N GLN A 348 5.45 -6.17 -16.56
CA GLN A 348 6.50 -5.24 -16.13
C GLN A 348 7.52 -5.97 -15.23
N ALA A 349 8.77 -5.61 -15.38
CA ALA A 349 9.84 -6.16 -14.57
C ALA A 349 9.91 -5.45 -13.22
N ASP A 350 8.89 -5.69 -12.39
CA ASP A 350 8.81 -5.25 -11.00
C ASP A 350 9.07 -6.48 -10.11
N LEU A 351 10.27 -6.60 -9.56
CA LEU A 351 10.69 -7.78 -8.78
C LEU A 351 11.71 -7.41 -7.71
N LEU A 352 11.87 -8.32 -6.75
CA LEU A 352 12.90 -8.24 -5.73
C LEU A 352 13.68 -9.55 -5.63
N LEU A 353 14.91 -9.45 -5.11
CA LEU A 353 15.76 -10.57 -4.74
C LEU A 353 15.93 -10.59 -3.23
N VAL A 354 15.57 -11.72 -2.59
CA VAL A 354 15.77 -11.96 -1.15
C VAL A 354 17.00 -12.86 -0.97
N ASP A 355 17.97 -12.42 -0.17
CA ASP A 355 19.14 -13.21 0.20
C ASP A 355 18.76 -14.28 1.23
N LEU A 356 18.73 -15.55 0.79
CA LEU A 356 18.41 -16.69 1.64
C LEU A 356 19.61 -17.18 2.50
N ASN A 357 20.80 -16.59 2.35
CA ASN A 357 22.00 -16.98 3.11
C ASN A 357 22.07 -16.26 4.46
N LYS A 358 20.97 -16.28 5.19
CA LYS A 358 20.83 -15.70 6.53
C LYS A 358 20.49 -16.78 7.55
N PRO A 359 21.00 -16.71 8.80
CA PRO A 359 20.74 -17.74 9.82
C PRO A 359 19.25 -18.02 10.05
N HIS A 360 18.40 -16.98 10.05
CA HIS A 360 16.95 -17.08 10.28
C HIS A 360 16.17 -17.56 9.05
N LEU A 361 16.80 -17.66 7.88
CA LEU A 361 16.22 -18.19 6.64
C LEU A 361 16.76 -19.61 6.31
N ARG A 362 17.45 -20.26 7.24
CA ARG A 362 17.97 -21.61 7.10
C ARG A 362 17.49 -22.50 8.24
N PRO A 363 17.27 -23.81 8.00
CA PRO A 363 17.24 -24.48 6.69
C PRO A 363 16.00 -24.15 5.86
N VAL A 364 16.04 -24.34 4.54
CA VAL A 364 14.92 -24.12 3.63
C VAL A 364 14.07 -25.40 3.54
N HIS A 365 12.93 -25.42 4.22
CA HIS A 365 11.92 -26.49 4.09
C HIS A 365 10.70 -26.04 3.26
N SER A 366 10.25 -24.79 3.43
CA SER A 366 9.21 -24.13 2.66
C SER A 366 9.60 -22.68 2.45
N LEU A 367 9.68 -22.25 1.21
CA LEU A 367 9.97 -20.86 0.85
C LEU A 367 8.86 -19.94 1.29
N GLU A 368 7.61 -20.37 1.14
CA GLU A 368 6.43 -19.58 1.54
C GLU A 368 6.43 -19.31 3.05
N SER A 369 6.69 -20.34 3.86
CA SER A 369 6.77 -20.20 5.32
C SER A 369 7.92 -19.31 5.76
N LEU A 370 9.10 -19.45 5.13
CA LEU A 370 10.26 -18.60 5.43
C LEU A 370 9.98 -17.14 5.11
N LEU A 371 9.39 -16.85 3.93
CA LEU A 371 9.05 -15.49 3.55
C LEU A 371 7.97 -14.91 4.46
N ALA A 372 6.91 -15.67 4.74
CA ALA A 372 5.78 -15.16 5.52
C ALA A 372 6.10 -15.00 7.02
N TYR A 373 6.95 -15.84 7.60
CA TYR A 373 7.11 -15.88 9.07
C TYR A 373 8.51 -15.54 9.57
N SER A 374 9.54 -15.65 8.72
CA SER A 374 10.94 -15.47 9.14
C SER A 374 11.60 -14.25 8.47
N ALA A 375 11.36 -14.03 7.18
CA ALA A 375 11.99 -12.94 6.44
C ALA A 375 11.58 -11.54 6.96
N ASN A 376 12.40 -10.55 6.69
CA ASN A 376 12.15 -9.13 6.97
C ASN A 376 12.75 -8.27 5.84
N GLY A 377 12.42 -6.98 5.80
CA GLY A 377 12.89 -6.09 4.74
C GLY A 377 14.40 -5.97 4.61
N ALA A 378 15.18 -6.29 5.68
CA ALA A 378 16.64 -6.27 5.60
C ALA A 378 17.23 -7.46 4.82
N ASP A 379 16.42 -8.47 4.51
CA ASP A 379 16.83 -9.62 3.71
C ASP A 379 16.73 -9.37 2.20
N VAL A 380 16.06 -8.30 1.79
CA VAL A 380 15.97 -7.87 0.39
C VAL A 380 17.31 -7.30 -0.06
N ASP A 381 17.96 -7.93 -1.02
CA ASP A 381 19.23 -7.48 -1.61
C ASP A 381 19.05 -6.48 -2.74
N THR A 382 18.14 -6.80 -3.66
CA THR A 382 17.93 -6.05 -4.91
C THR A 382 16.45 -5.77 -5.13
N THR A 383 16.11 -4.55 -5.58
CA THR A 383 14.76 -4.13 -5.94
C THR A 383 14.78 -3.53 -7.34
N ILE A 384 13.91 -4.04 -8.22
CA ILE A 384 13.80 -3.63 -9.62
C ILE A 384 12.36 -3.18 -9.90
N VAL A 385 12.19 -2.04 -10.57
CA VAL A 385 10.89 -1.52 -11.00
C VAL A 385 10.94 -1.13 -12.47
N ALA A 386 10.02 -1.65 -13.26
CA ALA A 386 9.97 -1.43 -14.70
C ALA A 386 11.35 -1.68 -15.39
N GLY A 387 12.05 -2.72 -14.96
CA GLY A 387 13.38 -3.10 -15.45
C GLY A 387 14.53 -2.26 -14.93
N LYS A 388 14.27 -1.18 -14.18
CA LYS A 388 15.31 -0.32 -13.60
C LYS A 388 15.68 -0.82 -12.20
N VAL A 389 16.98 -1.04 -11.97
CA VAL A 389 17.49 -1.41 -10.64
C VAL A 389 17.46 -0.18 -9.73
N LEU A 390 16.61 -0.18 -8.70
CA LEU A 390 16.50 0.91 -7.73
C LEU A 390 17.41 0.70 -6.52
N MET A 391 17.64 -0.56 -6.14
CA MET A 391 18.56 -0.97 -5.09
C MET A 391 19.30 -2.23 -5.51
N ARG A 392 20.59 -2.31 -5.20
CA ARG A 392 21.42 -3.52 -5.39
C ARG A 392 22.45 -3.63 -4.27
N ASN A 393 22.66 -4.85 -3.76
CA ASN A 393 23.54 -5.09 -2.61
C ASN A 393 23.17 -4.15 -1.44
N ARG A 394 21.88 -3.93 -1.19
CA ARG A 394 21.37 -3.03 -0.14
C ARG A 394 21.72 -1.53 -0.32
N ARG A 395 22.23 -1.12 -1.49
CA ARG A 395 22.54 0.30 -1.78
C ARG A 395 21.51 0.87 -2.75
N LEU A 396 20.89 1.98 -2.37
CA LEU A 396 19.98 2.75 -3.23
C LEU A 396 20.77 3.35 -4.39
N LEU A 397 20.22 3.24 -5.60
CA LEU A 397 20.87 3.72 -6.84
C LEU A 397 20.17 4.97 -7.44
N THR A 398 18.94 5.25 -7.00
CA THR A 398 18.13 6.36 -7.53
C THR A 398 17.88 7.47 -6.53
N LEU A 399 18.20 7.23 -5.27
CA LEU A 399 17.99 8.16 -4.15
C LEU A 399 19.30 8.38 -3.39
N ASP A 400 19.55 9.62 -2.97
CA ASP A 400 20.62 9.99 -2.05
C ASP A 400 20.11 9.81 -0.62
N GLU A 401 20.43 8.65 -0.01
CA GLU A 401 19.94 8.28 1.32
C GLU A 401 20.44 9.22 2.41
N ASP A 402 21.70 9.65 2.36
CA ASP A 402 22.30 10.55 3.35
C ASP A 402 21.60 11.91 3.35
N GLU A 403 21.34 12.47 2.17
CA GLU A 403 20.62 13.73 2.05
C GLU A 403 19.15 13.59 2.50
N ILE A 404 18.48 12.48 2.16
CA ILE A 404 17.11 12.21 2.64
C ILE A 404 17.05 12.17 4.16
N LEU A 405 17.94 11.44 4.82
CA LEU A 405 17.98 11.32 6.27
C LEU A 405 18.25 12.68 6.93
N ARG A 406 19.17 13.48 6.36
CA ARG A 406 19.47 14.84 6.84
C ARG A 406 18.26 15.76 6.74
N GLN A 407 17.59 15.80 5.58
CA GLN A 407 16.42 16.63 5.33
C GLN A 407 15.24 16.22 6.21
N ALA A 408 14.97 14.92 6.31
CA ALA A 408 13.90 14.38 7.13
C ALA A 408 14.08 14.75 8.62
N SER A 409 15.30 14.62 9.15
CA SER A 409 15.59 14.93 10.56
C SER A 409 15.33 16.40 10.88
N VAL A 410 15.80 17.33 10.03
CA VAL A 410 15.59 18.78 10.23
C VAL A 410 14.11 19.14 10.17
N ARG A 411 13.38 18.58 9.20
CA ARG A 411 11.96 18.87 8.99
C ARG A 411 11.10 18.27 10.09
N ALA A 412 11.34 17.02 10.47
CA ALA A 412 10.64 16.37 11.57
C ALA A 412 10.74 17.18 12.86
N ALA A 413 11.96 17.61 13.23
CA ALA A 413 12.17 18.44 14.43
C ALA A 413 11.36 19.75 14.39
N ARG A 414 11.29 20.42 13.23
CA ARG A 414 10.49 21.64 13.04
C ARG A 414 8.99 21.39 13.17
N LEU A 415 8.51 20.31 12.57
CA LEU A 415 7.06 20.00 12.53
C LEU A 415 6.49 19.76 13.93
N VAL A 416 7.24 19.09 14.80
CA VAL A 416 6.77 18.69 16.13
C VAL A 416 7.15 19.68 17.24
N ALA A 417 7.89 20.73 16.94
CA ALA A 417 8.35 21.71 17.92
C ALA A 417 7.17 22.35 18.67
N GLY A 418 7.10 22.14 20.00
CA GLY A 418 6.07 22.71 20.87
C GLY A 418 4.66 22.07 20.75
N LEU A 419 4.52 20.86 20.15
CA LEU A 419 3.26 20.09 20.09
C LEU A 419 3.15 19.06 21.20
#